data_ae3e2df382c4cfbbd86d181ca6bec630
#
_entry.id   ae3e2df382c4cfbbd86d181ca6bec630
#
_cell.length_a   1.000
_cell.length_b   1.000
_cell.length_c   1.000
_cell.angle_alpha   90.00
_cell.angle_beta   90.00
_cell.angle_gamma   90.00
#
_symmetry.space_group_name_H-M   'P 1'
#
loop_
_entity.id
_entity.type
_entity.pdbx_description
1 polymer ?
#
loop_
_entity_poly.entity_id
_entity_poly.type
_entity_poly.pdbx_seq_one_letter_code
_entity_poly.pdbx_strand_id
1 'polypeptide(L)'
;MNPWIRVSLAPAALVGTPIAGHAMVYLSVEQAQQAIFPGASFTAATVKLSAEQRKAIEAASGVRQRSDEVRAWRVSGGGWLIVDEVIGKHEFITAAVGITSGGAVKGVEIMEYRETYGGQVREAKWRAQFVGKTKAAPLKLDSDIKNISGATLSSRHITEGVKRWLALHDIVLRG
;
A
#
# COMPACT_ATOMS: atom_id res chain seq x y z
N MET A 1 49.29 -4.83 -58.81
CA MET A 1 47.98 -5.46 -58.79
C MET A 1 47.52 -5.42 -57.29
N ASN A 2 46.69 -4.49 -56.92
CA ASN A 2 46.18 -4.37 -55.52
C ASN A 2 44.75 -4.91 -55.47
N PRO A 3 44.40 -5.88 -54.61
CA PRO A 3 43.02 -6.24 -54.33
C PRO A 3 42.46 -5.33 -53.22
N TRP A 4 41.37 -4.74 -53.52
CA TRP A 4 40.62 -3.84 -52.65
C TRP A 4 39.99 -4.62 -51.46
N ILE A 5 40.42 -4.30 -50.27
CA ILE A 5 39.75 -4.81 -49.03
C ILE A 5 38.48 -3.94 -48.81
N ARG A 6 37.33 -4.55 -49.02
CA ARG A 6 36.04 -3.93 -48.62
C ARG A 6 35.80 -4.20 -47.12
N VAL A 7 35.94 -3.18 -46.31
CA VAL A 7 35.53 -3.22 -44.91
C VAL A 7 34.02 -2.96 -44.86
N SER A 8 33.26 -4.01 -44.59
CA SER A 8 31.83 -3.89 -44.29
C SER A 8 31.65 -3.45 -42.86
N LEU A 9 31.23 -2.19 -42.64
CA LEU A 9 30.73 -1.74 -41.33
C LEU A 9 29.31 -2.28 -41.18
N ALA A 10 29.11 -3.23 -40.27
CA ALA A 10 27.81 -3.64 -39.79
C ALA A 10 27.31 -2.60 -38.75
N PRO A 11 26.05 -2.15 -38.81
CA PRO A 11 25.51 -1.28 -37.79
C PRO A 11 25.35 -2.07 -36.51
N ALA A 12 26.00 -1.63 -35.44
CA ALA A 12 25.75 -2.13 -34.09
C ALA A 12 24.36 -1.68 -33.67
N ALA A 13 23.40 -2.60 -33.61
CA ALA A 13 22.11 -2.37 -33.00
C ALA A 13 22.31 -2.18 -31.49
N LEU A 14 22.11 -0.96 -31.01
CA LEU A 14 21.97 -0.67 -29.58
C LEU A 14 20.69 -1.33 -29.09
N VAL A 15 20.84 -2.52 -28.52
CA VAL A 15 19.76 -3.17 -27.74
C VAL A 15 19.66 -2.39 -26.44
N GLY A 16 18.72 -1.46 -26.39
CA GLY A 16 18.35 -0.79 -25.14
C GLY A 16 17.82 -1.83 -24.16
N THR A 17 18.58 -2.12 -23.12
CA THR A 17 18.09 -2.92 -22.00
C THR A 17 16.95 -2.14 -21.33
N PRO A 18 15.77 -2.74 -21.12
CA PRO A 18 14.72 -2.09 -20.33
C PRO A 18 15.28 -1.84 -18.93
N ILE A 19 15.29 -0.59 -18.51
CA ILE A 19 15.54 -0.23 -17.11
C ILE A 19 14.34 -0.77 -16.33
N ALA A 20 14.49 -1.95 -15.73
CA ALA A 20 13.54 -2.45 -14.77
C ALA A 20 13.44 -1.42 -13.66
N GLY A 21 12.27 -0.82 -13.50
CA GLY A 21 11.99 0.09 -12.39
C GLY A 21 12.31 -0.65 -11.08
N HIS A 22 13.35 -0.20 -10.38
CA HIS A 22 13.72 -0.81 -9.12
C HIS A 22 12.65 -0.47 -8.10
N ALA A 23 11.97 -1.49 -7.59
CA ALA A 23 11.10 -1.35 -6.42
C ALA A 23 11.91 -0.74 -5.28
N MET A 24 11.51 0.46 -4.82
CA MET A 24 12.16 1.05 -3.65
C MET A 24 11.45 0.56 -2.40
N VAL A 25 12.12 -0.33 -1.66
CA VAL A 25 11.71 -0.77 -0.33
C VAL A 25 12.18 0.30 0.68
N TYR A 26 11.25 0.89 1.40
CA TYR A 26 11.51 1.96 2.34
C TYR A 26 11.48 1.49 3.79
N LEU A 27 10.61 0.54 4.11
CA LEU A 27 10.41 0.03 5.47
C LEU A 27 10.26 -1.49 5.45
N SER A 28 10.91 -2.17 6.38
CA SER A 28 10.56 -3.54 6.74
C SER A 28 9.24 -3.57 7.55
N VAL A 29 8.71 -4.77 7.78
CA VAL A 29 7.52 -4.94 8.63
C VAL A 29 7.79 -4.42 10.04
N GLU A 30 8.95 -4.76 10.61
CA GLU A 30 9.35 -4.36 11.97
C GLU A 30 9.51 -2.83 12.06
N GLN A 31 10.06 -2.20 11.03
CA GLN A 31 10.18 -0.75 10.98
C GLN A 31 8.81 -0.07 10.90
N ALA A 32 7.88 -0.59 10.09
CA ALA A 32 6.52 -0.08 10.01
C ALA A 32 5.75 -0.29 11.33
N GLN A 33 5.96 -1.43 11.99
CA GLN A 33 5.42 -1.72 13.33
C GLN A 33 5.83 -0.65 14.33
N GLN A 34 7.12 -0.39 14.45
CA GLN A 34 7.65 0.59 15.40
C GLN A 34 7.32 2.03 15.02
N ALA A 35 7.19 2.35 13.73
CA ALA A 35 6.78 3.68 13.29
C ALA A 35 5.31 3.99 13.69
N ILE A 36 4.42 2.99 13.61
CA ILE A 36 2.98 3.17 13.89
C ILE A 36 2.66 2.98 15.38
N PHE A 37 3.28 1.99 16.04
CA PHE A 37 3.07 1.65 17.45
C PHE A 37 4.43 1.57 18.18
N PRO A 38 5.06 2.72 18.50
CA PRO A 38 6.35 2.72 19.18
C PRO A 38 6.34 1.95 20.50
N GLY A 39 7.30 1.06 20.68
CA GLY A 39 7.48 0.29 21.92
C GLY A 39 6.48 -0.85 22.13
N ALA A 40 5.55 -1.08 21.21
CA ALA A 40 4.63 -2.22 21.29
C ALA A 40 5.31 -3.52 20.84
N SER A 41 4.82 -4.66 21.34
CA SER A 41 5.11 -5.98 20.80
C SER A 41 3.99 -6.45 19.88
N PHE A 42 4.34 -7.35 18.96
CA PHE A 42 3.45 -7.81 17.88
C PHE A 42 3.41 -9.32 17.81
N THR A 43 2.20 -9.86 17.73
CA THR A 43 1.98 -11.30 17.51
C THR A 43 1.38 -11.50 16.13
N ALA A 44 2.08 -12.21 15.27
CA ALA A 44 1.62 -12.49 13.92
C ALA A 44 0.32 -13.32 13.96
N ALA A 45 -0.63 -12.93 13.10
CA ALA A 45 -1.91 -13.61 12.94
C ALA A 45 -2.28 -13.58 11.46
N THR A 46 -1.96 -14.66 10.73
CA THR A 46 -2.45 -14.81 9.36
C THR A 46 -3.94 -15.12 9.42
N VAL A 47 -4.74 -14.27 8.82
CA VAL A 47 -6.20 -14.41 8.80
C VAL A 47 -6.63 -14.82 7.41
N LYS A 48 -7.31 -15.97 7.30
CA LYS A 48 -7.92 -16.43 6.06
C LYS A 48 -9.39 -16.03 6.01
N LEU A 49 -9.75 -15.27 4.98
CA LEU A 49 -11.09 -14.75 4.80
C LEU A 49 -11.99 -15.75 4.06
N SER A 50 -13.20 -15.94 4.55
CA SER A 50 -14.23 -16.64 3.80
C SER A 50 -14.74 -15.82 2.61
N ALA A 51 -15.45 -16.45 1.68
CA ALA A 51 -16.07 -15.76 0.55
C ALA A 51 -17.11 -14.72 1.03
N GLU A 52 -17.85 -15.04 2.09
CA GLU A 52 -18.85 -14.16 2.70
C GLU A 52 -18.18 -12.93 3.34
N GLN A 53 -17.09 -13.13 4.07
CA GLN A 53 -16.31 -12.02 4.67
C GLN A 53 -15.76 -11.09 3.61
N ARG A 54 -15.21 -11.63 2.51
CA ARG A 54 -14.73 -10.80 1.38
C ARG A 54 -15.85 -9.97 0.75
N LYS A 55 -17.02 -10.57 0.52
CA LYS A 55 -18.19 -9.85 0.00
C LYS A 55 -18.67 -8.77 0.98
N ALA A 56 -18.68 -9.06 2.28
CA ALA A 56 -19.06 -8.09 3.30
C ALA A 56 -18.10 -6.91 3.38
N ILE A 57 -16.78 -7.15 3.28
CA ILE A 57 -15.75 -6.11 3.22
C ILE A 57 -15.95 -5.24 1.97
N GLU A 58 -16.18 -5.86 0.80
CA GLU A 58 -16.43 -5.15 -0.45
C GLU A 58 -17.72 -4.31 -0.36
N ALA A 59 -18.80 -4.85 0.17
CA ALA A 59 -20.05 -4.11 0.36
C ALA A 59 -19.89 -2.92 1.31
N ALA A 60 -19.14 -3.09 2.40
CA ALA A 60 -18.94 -2.03 3.39
C ALA A 60 -17.97 -0.94 2.92
N SER A 61 -16.95 -1.30 2.14
CA SER A 61 -15.91 -0.36 1.69
C SER A 61 -16.14 0.19 0.29
N GLY A 62 -16.89 -0.49 -0.55
CA GLY A 62 -16.95 -0.26 -2.00
C GLY A 62 -15.67 -0.67 -2.73
N VAL A 63 -14.76 -1.39 -2.08
CA VAL A 63 -13.44 -1.74 -2.61
C VAL A 63 -13.24 -3.25 -2.55
N ARG A 64 -12.88 -3.85 -3.68
CA ARG A 64 -12.69 -5.30 -3.78
C ARG A 64 -11.56 -5.78 -2.89
N GLN A 65 -11.82 -6.80 -2.06
CA GLN A 65 -10.82 -7.56 -1.33
C GLN A 65 -10.20 -8.61 -2.27
N ARG A 66 -8.93 -8.41 -2.65
CA ARG A 66 -8.25 -9.23 -3.68
C ARG A 66 -7.76 -10.56 -3.15
N SER A 67 -7.11 -10.54 -1.98
CA SER A 67 -6.57 -11.74 -1.33
C SER A 67 -7.57 -12.30 -0.32
N ASP A 68 -7.60 -13.60 -0.17
CA ASP A 68 -8.26 -14.29 0.93
C ASP A 68 -7.34 -14.42 2.16
N GLU A 69 -6.04 -14.17 2.00
CA GLU A 69 -5.09 -14.11 3.10
C GLU A 69 -4.75 -12.67 3.46
N VAL A 70 -4.82 -12.36 4.75
CA VAL A 70 -4.47 -11.05 5.31
C VAL A 70 -3.28 -11.21 6.25
N ARG A 71 -2.21 -10.46 5.97
CA ARG A 71 -1.05 -10.36 6.85
C ARG A 71 -1.36 -9.35 7.94
N ALA A 72 -1.59 -9.84 9.15
CA ALA A 72 -1.95 -9.00 10.29
C ALA A 72 -1.17 -9.37 11.54
N TRP A 73 -1.05 -8.44 12.46
CA TRP A 73 -0.43 -8.64 13.77
C TRP A 73 -1.30 -8.02 14.85
N ARG A 74 -1.52 -8.77 15.92
CA ARG A 74 -2.08 -8.23 17.15
C ARG A 74 -1.02 -7.37 17.85
N VAL A 75 -1.45 -6.20 18.31
CA VAL A 75 -0.58 -5.24 19.00
C VAL A 75 -0.78 -5.37 20.51
N SER A 76 0.32 -5.43 21.28
CA SER A 76 0.23 -5.38 22.73
C SER A 76 -0.42 -4.05 23.17
N GLY A 77 -1.34 -4.13 24.13
CA GLY A 77 -2.16 -2.97 24.49
C GLY A 77 -3.41 -2.76 23.62
N GLY A 78 -3.61 -3.61 22.62
CA GLY A 78 -4.81 -3.65 21.79
C GLY A 78 -4.65 -2.97 20.44
N GLY A 79 -5.40 -3.47 19.47
CA GLY A 79 -5.37 -3.03 18.08
C GLY A 79 -4.66 -4.00 17.15
N TRP A 80 -4.52 -3.59 15.91
CA TRP A 80 -3.98 -4.41 14.82
C TRP A 80 -3.06 -3.61 13.92
N LEU A 81 -2.01 -4.26 13.43
CA LEU A 81 -1.28 -3.85 12.25
C LEU A 81 -1.67 -4.76 11.10
N ILE A 82 -1.96 -4.19 9.94
CA ILE A 82 -2.25 -4.90 8.69
C ILE A 82 -1.22 -4.45 7.67
N VAL A 83 -0.63 -5.40 6.94
CA VAL A 83 0.22 -5.13 5.78
C VAL A 83 -0.46 -5.72 4.55
N ASP A 84 -0.73 -4.86 3.56
CA ASP A 84 -1.46 -5.23 2.37
C ASP A 84 -1.02 -4.35 1.18
N GLU A 85 -1.55 -4.64 0.01
CA GLU A 85 -1.22 -3.96 -1.23
C GLU A 85 -2.44 -3.25 -1.82
N VAL A 86 -2.17 -2.10 -2.38
CA VAL A 86 -3.10 -1.40 -3.29
C VAL A 86 -2.46 -1.28 -4.66
N ILE A 87 -3.27 -1.24 -5.71
CA ILE A 87 -2.73 -0.97 -7.03
C ILE A 87 -2.46 0.54 -7.15
N GLY A 88 -1.29 0.90 -7.65
CA GLY A 88 -0.99 2.28 -8.04
C GLY A 88 -1.60 2.60 -9.41
N LYS A 89 -0.82 3.20 -10.29
CA LYS A 89 -1.20 3.37 -11.70
C LYS A 89 -0.90 2.11 -12.52
N HIS A 90 0.26 1.52 -12.33
CA HIS A 90 0.75 0.35 -13.06
C HIS A 90 1.27 -0.75 -12.13
N GLU A 91 1.79 -0.37 -10.96
CA GLU A 91 2.46 -1.24 -10.02
C GLU A 91 1.76 -1.27 -8.67
N PHE A 92 2.09 -2.26 -7.84
CA PHE A 92 1.56 -2.34 -6.48
C PHE A 92 2.31 -1.39 -5.53
N ILE A 93 1.56 -0.87 -4.57
CA ILE A 93 2.05 -0.10 -3.44
C ILE A 93 1.79 -0.94 -2.19
N THR A 94 2.85 -1.35 -1.51
CA THR A 94 2.74 -2.06 -0.23
C THR A 94 2.64 -1.04 0.89
N ALA A 95 1.61 -1.16 1.71
CA ALA A 95 1.38 -0.28 2.85
C ALA A 95 1.09 -1.05 4.13
N ALA A 96 1.46 -0.45 5.26
CA ALA A 96 1.06 -0.88 6.59
C ALA A 96 0.04 0.12 7.16
N VAL A 97 -1.01 -0.40 7.78
CA VAL A 97 -1.97 0.40 8.55
C VAL A 97 -2.09 -0.13 9.97
N GLY A 98 -1.97 0.77 10.93
CA GLY A 98 -2.29 0.48 12.32
C GLY A 98 -3.72 0.91 12.61
N ILE A 99 -4.48 0.05 13.28
CA ILE A 99 -5.85 0.34 13.70
C ILE A 99 -5.93 0.06 15.21
N THR A 100 -6.41 1.03 15.96
CA THR A 100 -6.59 0.91 17.42
C THR A 100 -7.68 -0.11 17.74
N SER A 101 -7.74 -0.56 18.99
CA SER A 101 -8.84 -1.41 19.49
C SER A 101 -10.23 -0.78 19.30
N GLY A 102 -10.30 0.57 19.30
CA GLY A 102 -11.54 1.31 19.02
C GLY A 102 -11.90 1.41 17.53
N GLY A 103 -11.09 0.87 16.61
CA GLY A 103 -11.36 0.91 15.17
C GLY A 103 -10.98 2.22 14.48
N ALA A 104 -10.12 3.02 15.07
CA ALA A 104 -9.58 4.22 14.47
C ALA A 104 -8.18 3.98 13.90
N VAL A 105 -7.86 4.59 12.75
CA VAL A 105 -6.51 4.55 12.18
C VAL A 105 -5.52 5.18 13.15
N LYS A 106 -4.50 4.43 13.54
CA LYS A 106 -3.36 4.91 14.34
C LYS A 106 -2.29 5.55 13.45
N GLY A 107 -2.07 4.99 12.27
CA GLY A 107 -1.10 5.48 11.31
C GLY A 107 -1.12 4.65 10.02
N VAL A 108 -0.54 5.21 8.96
CA VAL A 108 -0.34 4.55 7.66
C VAL A 108 1.10 4.77 7.24
N GLU A 109 1.79 3.71 6.85
CA GLU A 109 3.14 3.75 6.31
C GLU A 109 3.17 3.14 4.90
N ILE A 110 3.87 3.78 3.98
CA ILE A 110 4.16 3.21 2.66
C ILE A 110 5.47 2.45 2.76
N MET A 111 5.39 1.14 2.64
CA MET A 111 6.54 0.24 2.83
C MET A 111 7.32 0.02 1.55
N GLU A 112 6.62 -0.11 0.43
CA GLU A 112 7.22 -0.30 -0.88
C GLU A 112 6.43 0.48 -1.93
N TYR A 113 7.16 1.13 -2.83
CA TYR A 113 6.58 1.93 -3.90
C TYR A 113 7.34 1.63 -5.20
N ARG A 114 6.65 1.07 -6.18
CA ARG A 114 7.23 0.61 -7.45
C ARG A 114 6.93 1.54 -8.62
N GLU A 115 6.04 2.53 -8.42
CA GLU A 115 5.69 3.49 -9.46
C GLU A 115 6.81 4.52 -9.67
N THR A 116 6.95 4.99 -10.90
CA THR A 116 7.93 6.03 -11.26
C THR A 116 7.53 7.41 -10.73
N TYR A 117 6.21 7.67 -10.60
CA TYR A 117 5.65 8.96 -10.17
C TYR A 117 4.69 8.77 -9.00
N GLY A 118 4.49 9.85 -8.23
CA GLY A 118 3.49 9.85 -7.16
C GLY A 118 4.02 9.46 -5.79
N GLY A 119 5.34 9.38 -5.61
CA GLY A 119 5.98 9.05 -4.33
C GLY A 119 5.66 10.00 -3.18
N GLN A 120 5.03 11.15 -3.44
CA GLN A 120 4.61 12.12 -2.43
C GLN A 120 3.56 11.55 -1.44
N VAL A 121 2.87 10.45 -1.80
CA VAL A 121 2.00 9.72 -0.86
C VAL A 121 2.76 9.20 0.37
N ARG A 122 4.09 9.16 0.33
CA ARG A 122 4.98 8.82 1.45
C ARG A 122 5.19 9.97 2.43
N GLU A 123 4.85 11.20 2.06
CA GLU A 123 5.00 12.33 2.95
C GLU A 123 4.18 12.16 4.23
N ALA A 124 4.84 12.29 5.39
CA ALA A 124 4.21 12.12 6.69
C ALA A 124 2.99 13.05 6.87
N LYS A 125 3.09 14.28 6.37
CA LYS A 125 1.99 15.26 6.41
C LYS A 125 0.75 14.78 5.65
N TRP A 126 0.93 14.13 4.50
CA TRP A 126 -0.19 13.59 3.74
C TRP A 126 -0.81 12.39 4.45
N ARG A 127 0.01 11.46 4.92
CA ARG A 127 -0.45 10.26 5.63
C ARG A 127 -1.10 10.55 6.97
N ALA A 128 -0.71 11.64 7.64
CA ALA A 128 -1.31 12.08 8.89
C ALA A 128 -2.83 12.36 8.79
N GLN A 129 -3.35 12.64 7.58
CA GLN A 129 -4.79 12.86 7.36
C GLN A 129 -5.65 11.65 7.67
N PHE A 130 -5.07 10.44 7.66
CA PHE A 130 -5.79 9.22 7.99
C PHE A 130 -5.90 8.98 9.50
N VAL A 131 -5.02 9.57 10.30
CA VAL A 131 -5.00 9.34 11.76
C VAL A 131 -6.32 9.75 12.39
N GLY A 132 -6.86 8.89 13.25
CA GLY A 132 -8.14 9.08 13.92
C GLY A 132 -9.38 8.75 13.07
N LYS A 133 -9.23 8.52 11.76
CA LYS A 133 -10.37 8.15 10.93
C LYS A 133 -10.85 6.74 11.24
N THR A 134 -12.17 6.58 11.20
CA THR A 134 -12.87 5.31 11.44
C THR A 134 -13.65 4.88 10.20
N LYS A 135 -14.29 3.72 10.24
CA LYS A 135 -15.19 3.24 9.17
C LYS A 135 -16.34 4.22 8.82
N ALA A 136 -16.68 5.16 9.73
CA ALA A 136 -17.70 6.17 9.48
C ALA A 136 -17.18 7.37 8.68
N ALA A 137 -15.86 7.52 8.52
CA ALA A 137 -15.28 8.62 7.75
C ALA A 137 -15.55 8.43 6.24
N PRO A 138 -15.77 9.51 5.48
CA PRO A 138 -15.98 9.44 4.04
C PRO A 138 -14.83 8.77 3.29
N LEU A 139 -13.58 9.03 3.69
CA LEU A 139 -12.36 8.56 3.05
C LEU A 139 -12.43 8.77 1.54
N LYS A 140 -12.56 10.03 1.16
CA LYS A 140 -12.75 10.46 -0.22
C LYS A 140 -11.81 11.62 -0.54
N LEU A 141 -11.13 11.53 -1.69
CA LEU A 141 -10.29 12.63 -2.18
C LEU A 141 -11.11 13.89 -2.41
N ASP A 142 -10.48 15.02 -2.15
CA ASP A 142 -11.04 16.36 -2.28
C ASP A 142 -12.28 16.63 -1.39
N SER A 143 -12.49 15.73 -0.41
CA SER A 143 -13.49 15.87 0.65
C SER A 143 -12.78 15.89 2.00
N ASP A 144 -12.42 14.74 2.54
CA ASP A 144 -11.75 14.63 3.84
C ASP A 144 -10.29 14.13 3.72
N ILE A 145 -9.82 13.81 2.52
CA ILE A 145 -8.42 13.51 2.19
C ILE A 145 -8.01 14.40 1.01
N LYS A 146 -6.96 15.19 1.20
CA LYS A 146 -6.40 16.04 0.15
C LYS A 146 -5.74 15.19 -0.92
N ASN A 147 -6.05 15.48 -2.17
CA ASN A 147 -5.37 14.91 -3.31
C ASN A 147 -3.95 15.46 -3.44
N ILE A 148 -3.08 14.71 -4.10
CA ILE A 148 -1.73 15.14 -4.49
C ILE A 148 -1.71 15.31 -6.00
N SER A 149 -1.45 16.54 -6.48
CA SER A 149 -1.29 16.82 -7.90
C SER A 149 -0.15 15.97 -8.47
N GLY A 150 -0.40 15.27 -9.57
CA GLY A 150 0.56 14.33 -10.17
C GLY A 150 0.59 12.94 -9.52
N ALA A 151 -0.11 12.73 -8.40
CA ALA A 151 -0.20 11.44 -7.71
C ALA A 151 -1.65 11.00 -7.43
N THR A 152 -2.60 11.46 -8.20
CA THR A 152 -4.05 11.26 -7.96
C THR A 152 -4.44 9.78 -7.85
N LEU A 153 -3.90 8.91 -8.71
CA LEU A 153 -4.23 7.49 -8.65
C LEU A 153 -3.68 6.83 -7.38
N SER A 154 -2.43 7.10 -7.03
CA SER A 154 -1.83 6.58 -5.78
C SER A 154 -2.57 7.10 -4.56
N SER A 155 -2.90 8.40 -4.52
CA SER A 155 -3.68 9.01 -3.42
C SER A 155 -5.06 8.36 -3.29
N ARG A 156 -5.75 8.14 -4.41
CA ARG A 156 -7.07 7.49 -4.44
C ARG A 156 -6.98 6.06 -3.92
N HIS A 157 -6.10 5.25 -4.48
CA HIS A 157 -6.06 3.83 -4.16
C HIS A 157 -5.56 3.56 -2.74
N ILE A 158 -4.67 4.39 -2.19
CA ILE A 158 -4.30 4.32 -0.77
C ILE A 158 -5.51 4.69 0.10
N THR A 159 -6.26 5.75 -0.25
CA THR A 159 -7.46 6.14 0.48
C THR A 159 -8.52 5.03 0.47
N GLU A 160 -8.75 4.41 -0.68
CA GLU A 160 -9.63 3.25 -0.85
C GLU A 160 -9.10 2.03 -0.06
N GLY A 161 -7.79 1.82 -0.04
CA GLY A 161 -7.13 0.80 0.78
C GLY A 161 -7.44 0.98 2.26
N VAL A 162 -7.25 2.20 2.79
CA VAL A 162 -7.57 2.51 4.20
C VAL A 162 -9.04 2.22 4.50
N LYS A 163 -9.96 2.59 3.61
CA LYS A 163 -11.38 2.31 3.75
C LYS A 163 -11.66 0.81 3.83
N ARG A 164 -11.03 0.02 2.95
CA ARG A 164 -11.11 -1.44 2.95
C ARG A 164 -10.54 -2.06 4.21
N TRP A 165 -9.40 -1.60 4.70
CA TRP A 165 -8.77 -2.12 5.92
C TRP A 165 -9.58 -1.82 7.19
N LEU A 166 -10.24 -0.67 7.25
CA LEU A 166 -11.18 -0.36 8.33
C LEU A 166 -12.41 -1.27 8.30
N ALA A 167 -12.94 -1.58 7.11
CA ALA A 167 -14.03 -2.56 6.96
C ALA A 167 -13.57 -3.97 7.35
N LEU A 168 -12.38 -4.38 6.93
CA LEU A 168 -11.76 -5.66 7.33
C LEU A 168 -11.63 -5.76 8.86
N HIS A 169 -11.12 -4.72 9.49
CA HIS A 169 -10.99 -4.68 10.94
C HIS A 169 -12.34 -4.85 11.63
N ASP A 170 -13.35 -4.11 11.21
CA ASP A 170 -14.68 -4.14 11.83
C ASP A 170 -15.39 -5.50 11.65
N ILE A 171 -15.25 -6.13 10.50
CA ILE A 171 -15.95 -7.38 10.14
C ILE A 171 -15.22 -8.61 10.68
N VAL A 172 -13.87 -8.59 10.74
CA VAL A 172 -13.07 -9.81 10.95
C VAL A 172 -12.18 -9.73 12.19
N LEU A 173 -11.55 -8.56 12.45
CA LEU A 173 -10.48 -8.47 13.45
C LEU A 173 -10.93 -7.90 14.79
N ARG A 174 -12.12 -7.30 14.87
CA ARG A 174 -12.63 -6.63 16.07
C ARG A 174 -13.12 -7.58 17.17
N GLY A 175 -13.21 -8.87 16.88
CA GLY A 175 -13.63 -9.91 17.81
C GLY A 175 -12.61 -10.22 18.88
#